data_36acda30a0d37d86cf5897aaab758e1e
#
_entry.id   36acda30a0d37d86cf5897aaab758e1e
#
_cell.length_a   1.000
_cell.length_b   1.000
_cell.length_c   1.000
_cell.angle_alpha   90.00
_cell.angle_beta   90.00
_cell.angle_gamma   90.00
#
_symmetry.space_group_name_H-M   'P 1'
#
loop_
_entity.id
_entity.type
_entity.pdbx_description
1 polymer ?
#
loop_
_entity_poly.entity_id
_entity_poly.type
_entity_poly.pdbx_seq_one_letter_code
_entity_poly.pdbx_strand_id
1 'polypeptide(L)'
;MLFLITVAAWPSAAVSEPLLVGFGTHKPPYVLEEQDGGLEYELVEAALQAAGLEMKPHYAPLERLHRMLQNQKLDAMASTNQTSGVNAHYSDIYIEYQNIAVTLKHRGIRLDTVGDFAGYSISAFQRARFVLGPEFQTMTANNPRYREEARQITRNLLLYAGRVDVMIGDRRIIRAFNTEIADRVDVSQPVTEHSLFPPTGYRVGFADAALRDRFDKGLGAIRANGQYQAITRRYAAY
;
A
#
# COMPACT_ATOMS: atom_id res chain seq x y z
N MET A 1 -43.40 36.65 42.00
CA MET A 1 -42.22 35.72 42.14
C MET A 1 -41.99 35.17 40.74
N LEU A 2 -41.00 35.73 40.01
CA LEU A 2 -40.73 35.34 38.63
C LEU A 2 -39.60 34.32 38.65
N PHE A 3 -39.86 33.06 38.24
CA PHE A 3 -38.85 32.04 38.10
C PHE A 3 -38.14 32.22 36.75
N LEU A 4 -36.85 32.60 36.79
CA LEU A 4 -35.98 32.55 35.60
C LEU A 4 -35.54 31.10 35.42
N ILE A 5 -35.99 30.48 34.33
CA ILE A 5 -35.49 29.18 33.86
C ILE A 5 -34.25 29.46 33.01
N THR A 6 -33.06 29.19 33.57
CA THR A 6 -31.79 29.18 32.82
C THR A 6 -31.70 27.89 32.04
N VAL A 7 -31.86 27.99 30.70
CA VAL A 7 -31.60 26.88 29.78
C VAL A 7 -30.10 26.80 29.58
N ALA A 8 -29.46 25.76 30.14
CA ALA A 8 -28.08 25.44 29.87
C ALA A 8 -27.95 24.90 28.44
N ALA A 9 -27.36 25.66 27.53
CA ALA A 9 -26.99 25.19 26.20
C ALA A 9 -25.79 24.24 26.34
N TRP A 10 -26.01 22.96 26.12
CA TRP A 10 -24.92 21.99 25.99
C TRP A 10 -24.22 22.26 24.65
N PRO A 11 -22.87 22.33 24.64
CA PRO A 11 -22.13 22.47 23.39
C PRO A 11 -22.38 21.20 22.55
N SER A 12 -23.01 21.38 21.40
CA SER A 12 -23.11 20.33 20.39
C SER A 12 -21.68 20.05 19.93
N ALA A 13 -21.14 18.86 20.21
CA ALA A 13 -19.88 18.40 19.64
C ALA A 13 -20.07 18.43 18.11
N ALA A 14 -19.35 19.32 17.45
CA ALA A 14 -19.30 19.34 15.99
C ALA A 14 -18.75 17.98 15.55
N VAL A 15 -19.58 17.13 14.95
CA VAL A 15 -19.14 15.90 14.29
C VAL A 15 -18.28 16.37 13.12
N SER A 16 -16.97 16.14 13.22
CA SER A 16 -16.04 16.39 12.11
C SER A 16 -16.42 15.49 10.94
N GLU A 17 -16.44 16.01 9.71
CA GLU A 17 -16.64 15.17 8.55
C GLU A 17 -15.56 14.08 8.47
N PRO A 18 -15.91 12.84 8.07
CA PRO A 18 -14.94 11.76 7.90
C PRO A 18 -13.86 12.14 6.90
N LEU A 19 -12.60 11.84 7.21
CA LEU A 19 -11.47 12.09 6.32
C LEU A 19 -11.57 11.21 5.07
N LEU A 20 -11.41 11.80 3.89
CA LEU A 20 -11.33 11.06 2.64
C LEU A 20 -9.94 10.45 2.49
N VAL A 21 -9.82 9.14 2.73
CA VAL A 21 -8.55 8.41 2.73
C VAL A 21 -8.43 7.52 1.50
N GLY A 22 -7.41 7.76 0.68
CA GLY A 22 -7.11 6.97 -0.51
C GLY A 22 -6.42 5.65 -0.20
N PHE A 23 -6.95 4.55 -0.72
CA PHE A 23 -6.32 3.23 -0.73
C PHE A 23 -6.12 2.74 -2.16
N GLY A 24 -5.02 2.01 -2.40
CA GLY A 24 -4.86 1.30 -3.66
C GLY A 24 -6.04 0.35 -3.91
N THR A 25 -6.35 0.05 -5.18
CA THR A 25 -7.34 -0.97 -5.53
C THR A 25 -6.99 -2.31 -4.90
N HIS A 26 -7.91 -3.27 -4.96
CA HIS A 26 -7.77 -4.62 -4.41
C HIS A 26 -6.33 -5.15 -4.46
N LYS A 27 -5.73 -5.40 -3.31
CA LYS A 27 -4.37 -5.95 -3.11
C LYS A 27 -4.31 -6.79 -1.83
N PRO A 28 -4.89 -7.99 -1.85
CA PRO A 28 -4.88 -8.86 -0.69
C PRO A 28 -3.45 -9.21 -0.24
N PRO A 29 -3.18 -9.37 1.06
CA PRO A 29 -4.13 -9.28 2.18
C PRO A 29 -4.23 -7.85 2.76
N TYR A 30 -3.63 -6.86 2.11
CA TYR A 30 -3.49 -5.51 2.65
C TYR A 30 -4.73 -4.64 2.47
N VAL A 31 -5.36 -4.71 1.30
CA VAL A 31 -6.60 -4.01 0.98
C VAL A 31 -7.58 -4.97 0.31
N LEU A 32 -8.73 -5.16 0.95
CA LEU A 32 -9.86 -5.95 0.48
C LEU A 32 -11.00 -4.96 0.16
N GLU A 33 -10.96 -4.39 -1.04
CA GLU A 33 -11.79 -3.25 -1.46
C GLU A 33 -13.30 -3.51 -1.28
N GLU A 34 -13.77 -4.71 -1.65
CA GLU A 34 -15.20 -5.06 -1.55
C GLU A 34 -15.71 -5.21 -0.11
N GLN A 35 -14.80 -5.32 0.87
CA GLN A 35 -15.11 -5.57 2.28
C GLN A 35 -14.79 -4.37 3.18
N ASP A 36 -14.26 -3.28 2.62
CA ASP A 36 -13.66 -2.19 3.39
C ASP A 36 -12.74 -2.74 4.51
N GLY A 37 -11.74 -3.53 4.11
CA GLY A 37 -10.92 -4.29 5.05
C GLY A 37 -9.51 -4.58 4.54
N GLY A 38 -8.82 -5.45 5.26
CA GLY A 38 -7.44 -5.86 5.00
C GLY A 38 -6.45 -5.23 5.98
N LEU A 39 -5.26 -5.84 6.08
CA LEU A 39 -4.25 -5.47 7.07
C LEU A 39 -3.93 -3.97 7.07
N GLU A 40 -3.71 -3.40 5.90
CA GLU A 40 -3.33 -2.00 5.76
C GLU A 40 -4.52 -1.07 6.09
N TYR A 41 -5.70 -1.41 5.57
CA TYR A 41 -6.94 -0.69 5.84
C TYR A 41 -7.20 -0.62 7.34
N GLU A 42 -7.20 -1.77 8.02
CA GLU A 42 -7.50 -1.84 9.45
C GLU A 42 -6.47 -1.15 10.35
N LEU A 43 -5.19 -1.15 9.96
CA LEU A 43 -4.15 -0.41 10.70
C LEU A 43 -4.37 1.11 10.59
N VAL A 44 -4.71 1.61 9.40
CA VAL A 44 -4.97 3.04 9.17
C VAL A 44 -6.24 3.46 9.90
N GLU A 45 -7.32 2.69 9.77
CA GLU A 45 -8.58 2.94 10.46
C GLU A 45 -8.41 2.99 11.98
N ALA A 46 -7.77 1.96 12.55
CA ALA A 46 -7.55 1.89 14.00
C ALA A 46 -6.70 3.07 14.52
N ALA A 47 -5.68 3.49 13.78
CA ALA A 47 -4.87 4.64 14.16
C ALA A 47 -5.66 5.96 14.10
N LEU A 48 -6.49 6.16 13.08
CA LEU A 48 -7.38 7.32 12.98
C LEU A 48 -8.41 7.33 14.10
N GLN A 49 -9.08 6.20 14.36
CA GLN A 49 -10.05 6.07 15.45
C GLN A 49 -9.42 6.36 16.82
N ALA A 50 -8.21 5.86 17.09
CA ALA A 50 -7.47 6.16 18.31
C ALA A 50 -7.11 7.65 18.45
N ALA A 51 -7.06 8.39 17.34
CA ALA A 51 -6.89 9.85 17.29
C ALA A 51 -8.22 10.63 17.33
N GLY A 52 -9.38 9.94 17.50
CA GLY A 52 -10.70 10.55 17.44
C GLY A 52 -11.08 11.07 16.05
N LEU A 53 -10.62 10.41 15.01
CA LEU A 53 -10.91 10.70 13.60
C LEU A 53 -11.64 9.53 12.97
N GLU A 54 -12.61 9.85 12.10
CA GLU A 54 -13.27 8.88 11.25
C GLU A 54 -12.73 8.98 9.83
N MET A 55 -12.78 7.88 9.07
CA MET A 55 -12.40 7.89 7.66
C MET A 55 -13.51 7.40 6.75
N LYS A 56 -13.47 7.92 5.53
CA LYS A 56 -14.23 7.41 4.37
C LYS A 56 -13.22 6.91 3.34
N PRO A 57 -13.19 5.62 2.99
CA PRO A 57 -12.25 5.09 2.03
C PRO A 57 -12.55 5.55 0.60
N HIS A 58 -11.49 5.75 -0.18
CA HIS A 58 -11.56 6.00 -1.62
C HIS A 58 -10.55 5.11 -2.34
N TYR A 59 -11.05 4.16 -3.15
CA TYR A 59 -10.22 3.19 -3.86
C TYR A 59 -9.91 3.66 -5.28
N ALA A 60 -8.63 3.69 -5.63
CA ALA A 60 -8.18 4.01 -6.98
C ALA A 60 -6.75 3.49 -7.22
N PRO A 61 -6.28 3.41 -8.49
CA PRO A 61 -4.88 3.14 -8.79
C PRO A 61 -3.94 4.16 -8.12
N LEU A 62 -2.79 3.70 -7.61
CA LEU A 62 -1.87 4.52 -6.82
C LEU A 62 -1.49 5.83 -7.51
N GLU A 63 -1.23 5.81 -8.81
CA GLU A 63 -0.89 7.02 -9.56
C GLU A 63 -2.01 8.08 -9.54
N ARG A 64 -3.27 7.64 -9.55
CA ARG A 64 -4.43 8.54 -9.42
C ARG A 64 -4.52 9.11 -8.01
N LEU A 65 -4.32 8.27 -6.98
CA LEU A 65 -4.35 8.72 -5.57
C LEU A 65 -3.25 9.75 -5.29
N HIS A 66 -2.03 9.54 -5.80
CA HIS A 66 -0.95 10.51 -5.66
C HIS A 66 -1.31 11.86 -6.27
N ARG A 67 -1.90 11.88 -7.47
CA ARG A 67 -2.38 13.13 -8.09
C ARG A 67 -3.52 13.77 -7.31
N MET A 68 -4.42 12.97 -6.73
CA MET A 68 -5.51 13.49 -5.91
C MET A 68 -4.98 14.11 -4.62
N LEU A 69 -4.05 13.47 -3.92
CA LEU A 69 -3.41 14.01 -2.72
C LEU A 69 -2.66 15.32 -3.03
N GLN A 70 -1.85 15.33 -4.09
CA GLN A 70 -1.11 16.53 -4.53
C GLN A 70 -2.03 17.72 -4.84
N ASN A 71 -3.23 17.44 -5.36
CA ASN A 71 -4.24 18.45 -5.69
C ASN A 71 -5.25 18.69 -4.54
N GLN A 72 -4.95 18.23 -3.33
CA GLN A 72 -5.79 18.39 -2.13
C GLN A 72 -7.24 17.87 -2.32
N LYS A 73 -7.40 16.80 -3.09
CA LYS A 73 -8.67 16.09 -3.31
C LYS A 73 -8.82 14.85 -2.45
N LEU A 74 -7.84 14.58 -1.60
CA LEU A 74 -7.82 13.59 -0.53
C LEU A 74 -7.24 14.26 0.70
N ASP A 75 -7.73 13.91 1.87
CA ASP A 75 -7.13 14.31 3.15
C ASP A 75 -5.88 13.50 3.45
N ALA A 76 -5.90 12.22 3.06
CA ALA A 76 -4.77 11.32 3.23
C ALA A 76 -4.75 10.21 2.17
N MET A 77 -3.61 9.56 1.99
CA MET A 77 -3.50 8.29 1.26
C MET A 77 -2.54 7.32 1.92
N ALA A 78 -2.90 6.05 1.94
CA ALA A 78 -2.07 4.93 2.39
C ALA A 78 -1.06 4.48 1.32
N SER A 79 -0.14 3.59 1.67
CA SER A 79 0.87 2.98 0.76
C SER A 79 1.75 3.98 0.03
N THR A 80 2.18 5.06 0.71
CA THR A 80 3.09 6.04 0.11
C THR A 80 4.30 6.29 0.99
N ASN A 81 5.26 7.07 0.54
CA ASN A 81 6.42 7.53 1.30
C ASN A 81 7.08 8.73 0.60
N GLN A 82 8.13 9.28 1.21
CA GLN A 82 8.84 10.47 0.70
C GLN A 82 9.44 10.26 -0.70
N THR A 83 9.85 9.03 -1.04
CA THR A 83 10.45 8.72 -2.35
C THR A 83 9.40 8.63 -3.46
N SER A 84 8.12 8.66 -3.13
CA SER A 84 7.03 8.65 -4.12
C SER A 84 6.96 9.92 -4.99
N GLY A 85 7.68 10.99 -4.60
CA GLY A 85 7.74 12.25 -5.33
C GLY A 85 6.48 13.13 -5.21
N VAL A 86 5.63 12.86 -4.22
CA VAL A 86 4.44 13.68 -3.90
C VAL A 86 4.77 14.58 -2.72
N ASN A 87 4.42 15.86 -2.82
CA ASN A 87 4.54 16.78 -1.71
C ASN A 87 3.38 16.57 -0.74
N ALA A 88 3.66 15.94 0.40
CA ALA A 88 2.68 15.63 1.45
C ALA A 88 3.36 15.58 2.82
N HIS A 89 2.58 15.58 3.89
CA HIS A 89 3.05 15.38 5.26
C HIS A 89 3.00 13.88 5.58
N TYR A 90 4.16 13.23 5.64
CA TYR A 90 4.25 11.79 5.81
C TYR A 90 4.28 11.38 7.28
N SER A 91 3.47 10.39 7.65
CA SER A 91 3.44 9.78 8.97
C SER A 91 4.72 9.01 9.30
N ASP A 92 4.82 8.46 10.49
CA ASP A 92 5.72 7.35 10.79
C ASP A 92 5.39 6.13 9.91
N ILE A 93 6.37 5.23 9.73
CA ILE A 93 6.16 3.96 9.02
C ILE A 93 5.10 3.18 9.79
N TYR A 94 3.96 2.88 9.13
CA TYR A 94 2.89 2.10 9.76
C TYR A 94 2.87 0.64 9.31
N ILE A 95 3.49 0.32 8.16
CA ILE A 95 3.57 -1.03 7.61
C ILE A 95 4.83 -1.19 6.76
N GLU A 96 5.35 -2.42 6.67
CA GLU A 96 6.46 -2.78 5.80
C GLU A 96 6.04 -3.87 4.82
N TYR A 97 6.49 -3.74 3.57
CA TYR A 97 6.31 -4.73 2.52
C TYR A 97 7.66 -5.36 2.16
N GLN A 98 7.66 -6.67 1.91
CA GLN A 98 8.82 -7.37 1.39
C GLN A 98 8.68 -7.56 -0.12
N ASN A 99 9.18 -6.61 -0.88
CA ASN A 99 9.22 -6.73 -2.33
C ASN A 99 10.29 -7.74 -2.76
N ILE A 100 9.93 -8.60 -3.71
CA ILE A 100 10.79 -9.60 -4.31
C ILE A 100 10.65 -9.59 -5.83
N ALA A 101 11.65 -10.11 -6.53
CA ALA A 101 11.52 -10.46 -7.93
C ALA A 101 11.22 -11.97 -8.05
N VAL A 102 10.33 -12.33 -8.97
CA VAL A 102 9.93 -13.72 -9.22
C VAL A 102 10.09 -14.06 -10.69
N THR A 103 10.70 -15.20 -10.97
CA THR A 103 10.89 -15.75 -12.32
C THR A 103 10.38 -17.19 -12.40
N LEU A 104 9.96 -17.65 -13.58
CA LEU A 104 9.66 -19.07 -13.77
C LEU A 104 10.95 -19.90 -13.75
N LYS A 105 10.99 -20.93 -12.91
CA LYS A 105 12.21 -21.71 -12.64
C LYS A 105 12.78 -22.33 -13.91
N HIS A 106 11.92 -22.81 -14.84
CA HIS A 106 12.36 -23.44 -16.07
C HIS A 106 13.11 -22.52 -17.04
N ARG A 107 13.00 -21.17 -16.84
CA ARG A 107 13.75 -20.19 -17.66
C ARG A 107 15.20 -20.02 -17.23
N GLY A 108 15.62 -20.60 -16.09
CA GLY A 108 16.99 -20.56 -15.61
C GLY A 108 17.56 -19.15 -15.37
N ILE A 109 16.69 -18.15 -15.16
CA ILE A 109 17.09 -16.74 -14.93
C ILE A 109 17.79 -16.63 -13.59
N ARG A 110 18.95 -15.99 -13.57
CA ARG A 110 19.69 -15.64 -12.37
C ARG A 110 19.70 -14.13 -12.20
N LEU A 111 19.38 -13.67 -11.01
CA LEU A 111 19.36 -12.26 -10.61
C LEU A 111 20.09 -12.15 -9.27
N ASP A 112 21.33 -11.73 -9.31
CA ASP A 112 22.18 -11.57 -8.12
C ASP A 112 22.28 -10.10 -7.70
N THR A 113 22.05 -9.18 -8.65
CA THR A 113 22.06 -7.73 -8.46
C THR A 113 20.87 -7.06 -9.15
N VAL A 114 20.61 -5.79 -8.81
CA VAL A 114 19.59 -4.98 -9.50
C VAL A 114 19.98 -4.72 -10.97
N GLY A 115 21.26 -4.67 -11.28
CA GLY A 115 21.76 -4.50 -12.65
C GLY A 115 21.38 -5.64 -13.60
N ASP A 116 21.21 -6.86 -13.07
CA ASP A 116 20.86 -8.04 -13.88
C ASP A 116 19.47 -7.94 -14.52
N PHE A 117 18.60 -7.10 -13.98
CA PHE A 117 17.27 -6.86 -14.56
C PHE A 117 17.30 -6.24 -15.96
N ALA A 118 18.37 -5.55 -16.35
CA ALA A 118 18.47 -4.84 -17.63
C ALA A 118 18.25 -5.75 -18.85
N GLY A 119 18.58 -7.05 -18.72
CA GLY A 119 18.45 -8.05 -19.79
C GLY A 119 17.03 -8.61 -19.98
N TYR A 120 16.06 -8.27 -19.11
CA TYR A 120 14.78 -8.97 -19.03
C TYR A 120 13.56 -8.05 -19.19
N SER A 121 12.43 -8.62 -19.62
CA SER A 121 11.14 -7.96 -19.56
C SER A 121 10.60 -8.02 -18.11
N ILE A 122 10.16 -6.86 -17.61
CA ILE A 122 9.79 -6.71 -16.20
C ILE A 122 8.38 -6.14 -16.09
N SER A 123 7.56 -6.74 -15.24
CA SER A 123 6.27 -6.21 -14.80
C SER A 123 6.30 -5.94 -13.30
N ALA A 124 6.10 -4.67 -12.91
CA ALA A 124 6.16 -4.21 -11.52
C ALA A 124 4.87 -3.48 -11.12
N PHE A 125 4.73 -3.14 -9.83
CA PHE A 125 3.63 -2.31 -9.33
C PHE A 125 3.86 -0.83 -9.69
N GLN A 126 2.76 -0.04 -9.69
CA GLN A 126 2.86 1.40 -9.98
C GLN A 126 3.82 2.10 -9.01
N ARG A 127 4.69 2.94 -9.54
CA ARG A 127 5.75 3.70 -8.84
C ARG A 127 6.88 2.85 -8.26
N ALA A 128 7.00 1.57 -8.65
CA ALA A 128 8.10 0.71 -8.22
C ALA A 128 9.47 1.34 -8.49
N ARG A 129 9.64 2.02 -9.63
CA ARG A 129 10.89 2.72 -9.98
C ARG A 129 11.34 3.77 -8.95
N PHE A 130 10.39 4.38 -8.21
CA PHE A 130 10.71 5.38 -7.19
C PHE A 130 10.88 4.76 -5.81
N VAL A 131 10.21 3.65 -5.54
CA VAL A 131 10.11 3.02 -4.23
C VAL A 131 11.24 2.01 -3.99
N LEU A 132 11.72 1.32 -5.03
CA LEU A 132 12.71 0.24 -4.91
C LEU A 132 14.17 0.71 -4.94
N GLY A 133 14.39 2.02 -4.88
CA GLY A 133 15.71 2.61 -4.73
C GLY A 133 16.32 3.15 -6.02
N PRO A 134 17.39 3.97 -5.89
CA PRO A 134 17.98 4.72 -7.01
C PRO A 134 18.61 3.82 -8.07
N GLU A 135 19.21 2.70 -7.69
CA GLU A 135 19.78 1.73 -8.63
C GLU A 135 18.69 1.14 -9.53
N PHE A 136 17.57 0.73 -8.95
CA PHE A 136 16.41 0.21 -9.69
C PHE A 136 15.81 1.30 -10.60
N GLN A 137 15.71 2.53 -10.11
CA GLN A 137 15.24 3.67 -10.91
C GLN A 137 16.14 3.89 -12.15
N THR A 138 17.45 3.87 -11.99
CA THR A 138 18.42 4.02 -13.09
C THR A 138 18.31 2.87 -14.09
N MET A 139 18.23 1.64 -13.59
CA MET A 139 18.07 0.45 -14.44
C MET A 139 16.77 0.52 -15.26
N THR A 140 15.65 0.87 -14.64
CA THR A 140 14.35 0.94 -15.33
C THR A 140 14.27 2.04 -16.37
N ALA A 141 14.95 3.17 -16.17
CA ALA A 141 15.01 4.26 -17.15
C ALA A 141 15.67 3.83 -18.47
N ASN A 142 16.55 2.83 -18.43
CA ASN A 142 17.29 2.31 -19.59
C ASN A 142 16.72 0.96 -20.09
N ASN A 143 15.66 0.43 -19.49
CA ASN A 143 15.06 -0.84 -19.90
C ASN A 143 13.72 -0.61 -20.62
N PRO A 144 13.64 -0.66 -21.97
CA PRO A 144 12.41 -0.44 -22.72
C PRO A 144 11.37 -1.55 -22.52
N ARG A 145 11.75 -2.67 -21.89
CA ARG A 145 10.85 -3.78 -21.56
C ARG A 145 10.35 -3.75 -20.12
N TYR A 146 10.64 -2.66 -19.39
CA TYR A 146 10.08 -2.40 -18.06
C TYR A 146 8.71 -1.75 -18.18
N ARG A 147 7.74 -2.22 -17.36
CA ARG A 147 6.42 -1.61 -17.24
C ARG A 147 5.86 -1.74 -15.82
N GLU A 148 4.98 -0.84 -15.47
CA GLU A 148 4.24 -0.82 -14.22
C GLU A 148 2.76 -1.07 -14.49
N GLU A 149 2.14 -1.98 -13.71
CA GLU A 149 0.75 -2.38 -13.88
C GLU A 149 -0.15 -1.67 -12.86
N ALA A 150 -1.23 -1.07 -13.34
CA ALA A 150 -2.22 -0.42 -12.48
C ALA A 150 -3.00 -1.44 -11.63
N ARG A 151 -3.30 -2.60 -12.20
CA ARG A 151 -3.93 -3.73 -11.52
C ARG A 151 -2.87 -4.76 -11.17
N GLN A 152 -2.66 -4.98 -9.89
CA GLN A 152 -1.55 -5.82 -9.42
C GLN A 152 -1.68 -7.29 -9.86
N ILE A 153 -2.89 -7.84 -9.96
CA ILE A 153 -3.17 -9.19 -10.47
C ILE A 153 -2.60 -9.43 -11.88
N THR A 154 -2.48 -8.38 -12.68
CA THR A 154 -1.97 -8.47 -14.07
C THR A 154 -0.54 -9.02 -14.10
N ARG A 155 0.31 -8.66 -13.15
CA ARG A 155 1.70 -9.14 -13.08
C ARG A 155 1.78 -10.65 -12.97
N ASN A 156 0.96 -11.24 -12.09
CA ASN A 156 0.90 -12.68 -11.89
C ASN A 156 0.44 -13.38 -13.18
N LEU A 157 -0.63 -12.89 -13.82
CA LEU A 157 -1.09 -13.42 -15.11
C LEU A 157 0.00 -13.38 -16.19
N LEU A 158 0.74 -12.27 -16.27
CA LEU A 158 1.79 -12.10 -17.28
C LEU A 158 2.96 -13.05 -17.04
N LEU A 159 3.38 -13.27 -15.78
CA LEU A 159 4.46 -14.18 -15.44
C LEU A 159 4.09 -15.61 -15.79
N TYR A 160 2.96 -16.12 -15.26
CA TYR A 160 2.57 -17.52 -15.49
C TYR A 160 2.14 -17.81 -16.94
N ALA A 161 1.69 -16.81 -17.69
CA ALA A 161 1.48 -16.91 -19.13
C ALA A 161 2.78 -16.80 -19.96
N GLY A 162 3.94 -16.65 -19.31
CA GLY A 162 5.24 -16.53 -19.98
C GLY A 162 5.45 -15.23 -20.79
N ARG A 163 4.63 -14.21 -20.55
CA ARG A 163 4.65 -12.93 -21.30
C ARG A 163 5.63 -11.91 -20.74
N VAL A 164 6.14 -12.15 -19.52
CA VAL A 164 7.23 -11.39 -18.91
C VAL A 164 8.23 -12.36 -18.30
N ASP A 165 9.49 -11.93 -18.22
CA ASP A 165 10.56 -12.72 -17.63
C ASP A 165 10.56 -12.60 -16.10
N VAL A 166 10.29 -11.38 -15.62
CA VAL A 166 10.38 -11.04 -14.18
C VAL A 166 9.11 -10.32 -13.74
N MET A 167 8.54 -10.77 -12.64
CA MET A 167 7.49 -10.07 -11.90
C MET A 167 8.09 -9.50 -10.61
N ILE A 168 7.78 -8.23 -10.29
CA ILE A 168 8.24 -7.60 -9.04
C ILE A 168 7.04 -7.14 -8.23
N GLY A 169 7.02 -7.50 -6.93
CA GLY A 169 5.99 -7.09 -5.99
C GLY A 169 6.20 -7.63 -4.59
N ASP A 170 5.30 -7.27 -3.68
CA ASP A 170 5.29 -7.81 -2.34
C ASP A 170 4.94 -9.31 -2.36
N ARG A 171 5.68 -10.08 -1.54
CA ARG A 171 5.56 -11.55 -1.49
C ARG A 171 4.15 -12.02 -1.14
N ARG A 172 3.49 -11.37 -0.19
CA ARG A 172 2.13 -11.75 0.25
C ARG A 172 1.10 -11.44 -0.83
N ILE A 173 1.22 -10.29 -1.49
CA ILE A 173 0.34 -9.90 -2.60
C ILE A 173 0.48 -10.91 -3.76
N ILE A 174 1.72 -11.27 -4.11
CA ILE A 174 1.98 -12.27 -5.15
C ILE A 174 1.30 -13.60 -4.83
N ARG A 175 1.46 -14.09 -3.61
CA ARG A 175 0.85 -15.36 -3.17
C ARG A 175 -0.67 -15.31 -3.18
N ALA A 176 -1.26 -14.24 -2.68
CA ALA A 176 -2.70 -14.06 -2.67
C ALA A 176 -3.28 -14.06 -4.09
N PHE A 177 -2.67 -13.31 -5.01
CA PHE A 177 -3.13 -13.31 -6.42
C PHE A 177 -2.88 -14.62 -7.14
N ASN A 178 -1.87 -15.42 -6.77
CA ASN A 178 -1.75 -16.77 -7.32
C ASN A 178 -3.00 -17.61 -7.04
N THR A 179 -3.57 -17.51 -5.84
CA THR A 179 -4.82 -18.21 -5.51
C THR A 179 -5.98 -17.71 -6.37
N GLU A 180 -6.07 -16.40 -6.62
CA GLU A 180 -7.17 -15.78 -7.38
C GLU A 180 -7.13 -16.08 -8.90
N ILE A 181 -5.97 -16.45 -9.44
CA ILE A 181 -5.81 -16.69 -10.90
C ILE A 181 -5.61 -18.15 -11.25
N ALA A 182 -5.71 -19.06 -10.29
CA ALA A 182 -5.41 -20.48 -10.48
C ALA A 182 -6.31 -21.17 -11.52
N ASP A 183 -7.48 -20.62 -11.79
CA ASP A 183 -8.42 -21.07 -12.82
C ASP A 183 -8.11 -20.49 -14.23
N ARG A 184 -7.19 -19.52 -14.33
CA ARG A 184 -6.89 -18.78 -15.56
C ARG A 184 -5.53 -19.09 -16.15
N VAL A 185 -4.57 -19.42 -15.32
CA VAL A 185 -3.19 -19.78 -15.68
C VAL A 185 -2.67 -20.86 -14.75
N ASP A 186 -1.71 -21.64 -15.23
CA ASP A 186 -1.06 -22.67 -14.41
C ASP A 186 -0.09 -22.05 -13.39
N VAL A 187 -0.58 -21.81 -12.18
CA VAL A 187 0.20 -21.31 -11.05
C VAL A 187 1.02 -22.39 -10.34
N SER A 188 0.89 -23.67 -10.73
CA SER A 188 1.69 -24.77 -10.21
C SER A 188 3.10 -24.79 -10.77
N GLN A 189 3.38 -24.03 -11.82
CA GLN A 189 4.72 -23.88 -12.40
C GLN A 189 5.70 -23.42 -11.31
N PRO A 190 6.83 -24.13 -11.11
CA PRO A 190 7.82 -23.72 -10.12
C PRO A 190 8.42 -22.36 -10.44
N VAL A 191 8.58 -21.54 -9.40
CA VAL A 191 9.19 -20.21 -9.48
C VAL A 191 10.49 -20.13 -8.70
N THR A 192 11.32 -19.15 -9.03
CA THR A 192 12.47 -18.71 -8.23
C THR A 192 12.19 -17.33 -7.67
N GLU A 193 12.26 -17.19 -6.34
CA GLU A 193 12.19 -15.90 -5.66
C GLU A 193 13.60 -15.32 -5.50
N HIS A 194 13.77 -14.04 -5.85
CA HIS A 194 15.02 -13.30 -5.71
C HIS A 194 14.79 -12.14 -4.72
N SER A 195 15.47 -12.18 -3.57
CA SER A 195 15.34 -11.19 -2.48
C SER A 195 16.40 -10.08 -2.63
N LEU A 196 16.24 -9.23 -3.62
CA LEU A 196 17.19 -8.17 -3.96
C LEU A 196 16.84 -6.80 -3.34
N PHE A 197 15.64 -6.67 -2.81
CA PHE A 197 15.17 -5.41 -2.24
C PHE A 197 15.08 -5.50 -0.72
N PRO A 198 15.52 -4.48 0.02
CA PRO A 198 15.24 -4.40 1.46
C PRO A 198 13.73 -4.26 1.72
N PRO A 199 13.27 -4.52 2.95
CA PRO A 199 11.89 -4.19 3.33
C PRO A 199 11.58 -2.72 3.02
N THR A 200 10.41 -2.48 2.47
CA THR A 200 9.95 -1.14 2.10
C THR A 200 8.96 -0.64 3.15
N GLY A 201 9.36 0.39 3.89
CA GLY A 201 8.48 1.06 4.85
C GLY A 201 7.50 2.00 4.14
N TYR A 202 6.20 1.79 4.38
CA TYR A 202 5.15 2.66 3.89
C TYR A 202 4.59 3.55 5.00
N ARG A 203 4.17 4.72 4.58
CA ARG A 203 3.62 5.79 5.40
C ARG A 203 2.26 6.21 4.86
N VAL A 204 1.47 6.86 5.68
CA VAL A 204 0.30 7.60 5.21
C VAL A 204 0.77 9.01 4.87
N GLY A 205 0.44 9.48 3.67
CA GLY A 205 0.68 10.86 3.25
C GLY A 205 -0.57 11.68 3.51
N PHE A 206 -0.45 12.82 4.19
CA PHE A 206 -1.53 13.73 4.54
C PHE A 206 -1.40 15.05 3.78
N ALA A 207 -2.52 15.64 3.40
CA ALA A 207 -2.57 17.00 2.87
C ALA A 207 -2.28 18.06 3.97
N ASP A 208 -2.56 17.73 5.23
CA ASP A 208 -2.41 18.61 6.40
C ASP A 208 -1.48 18.01 7.46
N ALA A 209 -0.58 18.86 8.01
CA ALA A 209 0.41 18.44 9.01
C ALA A 209 -0.22 18.09 10.35
N ALA A 210 -1.27 18.79 10.78
CA ALA A 210 -1.91 18.53 12.06
C ALA A 210 -2.68 17.20 12.03
N LEU A 211 -3.27 16.83 10.91
CA LEU A 211 -3.88 15.50 10.71
C LEU A 211 -2.82 14.40 10.79
N ARG A 212 -1.65 14.61 10.16
CA ARG A 212 -0.51 13.68 10.26
C ARG A 212 -0.07 13.50 11.71
N ASP A 213 0.07 14.59 12.48
CA ASP A 213 0.49 14.53 13.87
C ASP A 213 -0.53 13.79 14.75
N ARG A 214 -1.83 13.97 14.47
CA ARG A 214 -2.90 13.22 15.15
C ARG A 214 -2.83 11.73 14.81
N PHE A 215 -2.65 11.39 13.54
CA PHE A 215 -2.49 10.00 13.10
C PHE A 215 -1.29 9.33 13.78
N ASP A 216 -0.12 9.98 13.85
CA ASP A 216 1.08 9.41 14.48
C ASP A 216 0.87 9.16 15.97
N LYS A 217 0.13 10.03 16.68
CA LYS A 217 -0.29 9.78 18.07
C LYS A 217 -1.19 8.55 18.18
N GLY A 218 -2.18 8.43 17.30
CA GLY A 218 -3.07 7.27 17.24
C GLY A 218 -2.32 5.98 16.90
N LEU A 219 -1.39 6.03 15.95
CA LEU A 219 -0.53 4.89 15.60
C LEU A 219 0.33 4.45 16.80
N GLY A 220 0.89 5.41 17.54
CA GLY A 220 1.60 5.16 18.80
C GLY A 220 0.71 4.49 19.85
N ALA A 221 -0.53 4.96 19.99
CA ALA A 221 -1.50 4.42 20.95
C ALA A 221 -1.88 2.96 20.63
N ILE A 222 -2.19 2.63 19.36
CA ILE A 222 -2.52 1.24 18.98
C ILE A 222 -1.33 0.28 19.06
N ARG A 223 -0.11 0.79 18.93
CA ARG A 223 1.12 0.01 19.17
C ARG A 223 1.31 -0.29 20.65
N ALA A 224 1.10 0.72 21.51
CA ALA A 224 1.27 0.61 22.95
C ALA A 224 0.24 -0.32 23.60
N ASN A 225 -1.02 -0.31 23.14
CA ASN A 225 -2.10 -1.12 23.72
C ASN A 225 -2.23 -2.54 23.10
N GLY A 226 -1.37 -2.90 22.16
CA GLY A 226 -1.37 -4.23 21.51
C GLY A 226 -2.36 -4.43 20.37
N GLN A 227 -3.17 -3.41 20.01
CA GLN A 227 -4.14 -3.50 18.92
C GLN A 227 -3.44 -3.67 17.56
N TYR A 228 -2.32 -2.98 17.33
CA TYR A 228 -1.49 -3.14 16.12
C TYR A 228 -1.10 -4.62 15.92
N GLN A 229 -0.59 -5.27 16.97
CA GLN A 229 -0.19 -6.68 16.93
C GLN A 229 -1.38 -7.62 16.75
N ALA A 230 -2.53 -7.30 17.36
CA ALA A 230 -3.76 -8.08 17.18
C ALA A 230 -4.25 -8.05 15.73
N ILE A 231 -4.25 -6.87 15.10
CA ILE A 231 -4.58 -6.70 13.68
C ILE A 231 -3.58 -7.50 12.82
N THR A 232 -2.28 -7.31 13.01
CA THR A 232 -1.24 -7.98 12.21
C THR A 232 -1.33 -9.50 12.29
N ARG A 233 -1.65 -10.07 13.47
CA ARG A 233 -1.79 -11.53 13.64
C ARG A 233 -2.93 -12.13 12.83
N ARG A 234 -4.04 -11.40 12.61
CA ARG A 234 -5.14 -11.90 11.76
C ARG A 234 -4.71 -12.20 10.32
N TYR A 235 -3.69 -11.52 9.85
CA TYR A 235 -3.16 -11.64 8.49
C TYR A 235 -1.83 -12.40 8.41
N ALA A 236 -1.41 -13.09 9.47
CA ALA A 236 -0.12 -13.79 9.51
C ALA A 236 -0.05 -15.01 8.58
N ALA A 237 -1.19 -15.61 8.23
CA ALA A 237 -1.26 -16.80 7.38
C ALA A 237 -1.04 -16.51 5.88
N TYR A 238 -1.07 -15.25 5.48
CA TYR A 238 -0.76 -14.83 4.10
C TYR A 238 0.79 -14.81 3.92
#